data_0060aac7b45dc63b8da0369fdcf667a2
#
_entry.id   0060aac7b45dc63b8da0369fdcf667a2
#
_cell.length_a   1.000
_cell.length_b   1.000
_cell.length_c   1.000
_cell.angle_alpha   90.00
_cell.angle_beta   90.00
_cell.angle_gamma   90.00
#
_symmetry.space_group_name_H-M   'P 1'
#
loop_
_entity.id
_entity.type
_entity.pdbx_description
1 polymer ?
#
loop_
_entity_poly.entity_id
_entity_poly.type
_entity_poly.pdbx_seq_one_letter_code
_entity_poly.pdbx_strand_id
1 'polypeptide(L)'
;MGEVTGPHFDNLLKKLSILIHPPILSLTLPDTPGPAPCRKGDSRNMASSGNASSFQPQVRKSLLQLIFSGAYLLRWNDKLRPRDLLEIDKQGHKMIVATLLWDKMARELSAEKRASLARELIEGALFDYFYRLVVTDIKPPIFYQIKNNREQYKKLTEHVFRELQPTLVPLGSFWERFKTWHTKPETHLTARRILDAAHMFASQWEFQLIEPMNSFDQEMPAIAANFTKELNALRDSVQGVDALLDEKSALHGFASFCGQLRFQVRWTKAPRIPPTDVLGHMFTVAAFAYFFSMSVGACQVRCCNNFFSGLFHDLPELLTRDIISPVKKSSDALASLIKDFENTELERRIFGPLREGHEEGLVETLRYFLGMEVGSEFRECIRRDGHVTAINGFGELHEKHNTDSDDPKDGQLIKACDLLAAFLEANNSIRSGISSPRLFAACERLRDELTDRKRFPAELHIDSLLADFD
;
A
#
# COMPACT_ATOMS: atom_id res chain seq x y z
N MET A 1 2.41 -36.91 23.77
CA MET A 1 2.02 -35.69 23.07
C MET A 1 0.85 -35.11 23.84
N GLY A 2 1.11 -34.19 24.78
CA GLY A 2 0.10 -33.63 25.66
C GLY A 2 -0.49 -32.37 25.06
N GLU A 3 -1.80 -32.29 25.09
CA GLU A 3 -2.55 -31.08 24.68
C GLU A 3 -2.17 -29.91 25.60
N VAL A 4 -1.65 -28.84 24.98
CA VAL A 4 -1.44 -27.56 25.69
C VAL A 4 -2.75 -26.77 25.59
N THR A 5 -3.70 -27.16 26.41
CA THR A 5 -4.92 -26.40 26.71
C THR A 5 -4.83 -25.94 28.16
N GLY A 6 -4.63 -24.64 28.38
CA GLY A 6 -4.57 -24.12 29.73
C GLY A 6 -4.44 -22.64 29.84
N PRO A 7 -4.64 -22.04 31.00
CA PRO A 7 -4.71 -20.59 31.28
C PRO A 7 -3.44 -19.79 30.90
N HIS A 8 -2.40 -20.43 30.40
CA HIS A 8 -1.18 -19.77 29.92
C HIS A 8 -1.38 -18.98 28.64
N PHE A 9 -2.30 -19.40 27.76
CA PHE A 9 -2.53 -18.70 26.48
C PHE A 9 -3.31 -17.39 26.69
N ASP A 10 -4.33 -17.41 27.54
CA ASP A 10 -5.07 -16.20 27.91
C ASP A 10 -4.19 -15.18 28.67
N ASN A 11 -3.22 -15.67 29.46
CA ASN A 11 -2.23 -14.83 30.10
C ASN A 11 -1.20 -14.25 29.12
N LEU A 12 -0.86 -14.98 28.06
CA LEU A 12 0.06 -14.48 27.01
C LEU A 12 -0.61 -13.37 26.18
N LEU A 13 -1.87 -13.53 25.82
CA LEU A 13 -2.65 -12.50 25.12
C LEU A 13 -2.88 -11.25 26.00
N LYS A 14 -3.14 -11.42 27.29
CA LYS A 14 -3.23 -10.31 28.25
C LYS A 14 -1.90 -9.59 28.45
N LYS A 15 -0.78 -10.30 28.49
CA LYS A 15 0.57 -9.69 28.59
C LYS A 15 0.96 -8.96 27.32
N LEU A 16 0.58 -9.45 26.15
CA LEU A 16 0.78 -8.74 24.87
C LEU A 16 -0.05 -7.46 24.79
N SER A 17 -1.28 -7.46 25.32
CA SER A 17 -2.13 -6.26 25.40
C SER A 17 -1.56 -5.17 26.31
N ILE A 18 -0.87 -5.55 27.41
CA ILE A 18 -0.28 -4.62 28.38
C ILE A 18 1.02 -3.97 27.85
N LEU A 19 1.71 -4.62 26.92
CA LEU A 19 2.95 -4.10 26.32
C LEU A 19 2.73 -3.08 25.18
N ILE A 20 1.49 -2.93 24.72
CA ILE A 20 1.15 -2.11 23.52
C ILE A 20 0.52 -0.76 23.91
N HIS A 21 0.09 -0.56 25.15
CA HIS A 21 -0.49 0.71 25.59
C HIS A 21 0.27 1.28 26.79
N PRO A 22 0.92 2.47 26.69
CA PRO A 22 1.25 3.23 27.89
C PRO A 22 -0.04 3.66 28.58
N PRO A 23 -0.09 3.74 29.92
CA PRO A 23 -1.29 4.12 30.64
C PRO A 23 -1.73 5.53 30.25
N ILE A 24 -2.91 5.65 29.66
CA ILE A 24 -3.57 6.95 29.47
C ILE A 24 -3.98 7.44 30.86
N LEU A 25 -3.34 8.50 31.31
CA LEU A 25 -3.77 9.26 32.48
C LEU A 25 -5.22 9.72 32.24
N SER A 26 -6.13 9.18 33.00
CA SER A 26 -7.53 9.58 33.02
C SER A 26 -7.65 10.99 33.62
N LEU A 27 -7.79 11.99 32.78
CA LEU A 27 -8.32 13.28 33.16
C LEU A 27 -9.86 13.16 33.23
N THR A 28 -10.37 13.16 34.44
CA THR A 28 -11.82 13.26 34.70
C THR A 28 -12.31 14.66 34.30
N LEU A 29 -13.17 14.71 33.29
CA LEU A 29 -13.95 15.90 32.96
C LEU A 29 -15.24 15.92 33.81
N PRO A 30 -15.75 17.09 34.23
CA PRO A 30 -16.96 17.18 35.04
C PRO A 30 -18.22 16.85 34.24
N ASP A 31 -19.21 16.30 34.95
CA ASP A 31 -20.53 15.90 34.48
C ASP A 31 -21.29 17.02 33.78
N THR A 32 -21.73 16.79 32.55
CA THR A 32 -22.77 17.59 31.89
C THR A 32 -24.12 16.88 31.98
N PRO A 33 -25.22 17.63 32.22
CA PRO A 33 -26.56 17.05 32.46
C PRO A 33 -27.14 16.44 31.18
N GLY A 34 -27.80 15.28 31.34
CA GLY A 34 -28.41 14.51 30.28
C GLY A 34 -29.63 15.19 29.63
N PRO A 35 -29.96 14.85 28.38
CA PRO A 35 -31.09 15.42 27.67
C PRO A 35 -32.43 14.84 28.15
N ALA A 36 -33.45 15.72 28.20
CA ALA A 36 -34.82 15.46 28.59
C ALA A 36 -35.56 14.52 27.61
N PRO A 37 -36.60 13.80 28.05
CA PRO A 37 -37.30 12.81 27.23
C PRO A 37 -38.21 13.44 26.18
N CYS A 38 -38.11 12.92 24.95
CA CYS A 38 -38.90 13.34 23.80
C CYS A 38 -40.34 12.72 23.86
N ARG A 39 -41.32 13.55 23.63
CA ARG A 39 -42.77 13.18 23.60
C ARG A 39 -43.09 12.37 22.35
N LYS A 40 -43.92 11.33 22.53
CA LYS A 40 -44.59 10.58 21.45
C LYS A 40 -45.63 11.47 20.76
N GLY A 41 -45.61 11.49 19.44
CA GLY A 41 -46.63 12.14 18.62
C GLY A 41 -46.65 11.61 17.18
N ASP A 42 -47.75 10.97 16.85
CA ASP A 42 -48.39 10.76 15.55
C ASP A 42 -47.66 10.14 14.34
N SER A 43 -48.09 8.90 14.08
CA SER A 43 -47.97 8.19 12.83
C SER A 43 -48.83 8.84 11.73
N ARG A 44 -48.21 9.38 10.67
CA ARG A 44 -48.84 9.55 9.36
C ARG A 44 -47.98 8.95 8.27
N ASN A 45 -48.57 8.02 7.53
CA ASN A 45 -48.07 7.41 6.31
C ASN A 45 -47.55 8.46 5.32
N MET A 46 -46.27 8.37 4.96
CA MET A 46 -45.77 8.87 3.70
C MET A 46 -44.95 7.75 3.02
N ALA A 47 -45.46 7.33 1.87
CA ALA A 47 -44.78 6.45 0.97
C ALA A 47 -43.46 7.15 0.54
N SER A 48 -42.33 6.65 1.01
CA SER A 48 -41.03 7.12 0.59
C SER A 48 -40.55 6.29 -0.61
N SER A 49 -40.46 6.94 -1.76
CA SER A 49 -39.59 6.51 -2.84
C SER A 49 -38.16 6.44 -2.29
N GLY A 50 -37.68 5.23 -2.02
CA GLY A 50 -36.36 5.03 -1.44
C GLY A 50 -35.26 5.33 -2.43
N ASN A 51 -34.66 6.51 -2.35
CA ASN A 51 -33.26 6.67 -2.72
C ASN A 51 -32.44 6.03 -1.61
N ALA A 52 -31.90 4.84 -1.85
CA ALA A 52 -30.85 4.29 -1.06
C ALA A 52 -29.64 5.26 -1.21
N SER A 53 -29.38 6.09 -0.20
CA SER A 53 -28.17 6.89 -0.14
C SER A 53 -26.99 5.90 -0.21
N SER A 54 -26.27 5.88 -1.32
CA SER A 54 -25.10 5.04 -1.49
C SER A 54 -24.09 5.46 -0.42
N PHE A 55 -23.74 4.52 0.47
CA PHE A 55 -22.73 4.76 1.50
C PHE A 55 -21.42 5.12 0.82
N GLN A 56 -20.92 6.33 1.05
CA GLN A 56 -19.66 6.80 0.51
C GLN A 56 -18.54 6.51 1.51
N PRO A 57 -17.48 5.76 1.12
CA PRO A 57 -16.35 5.49 1.98
C PRO A 57 -15.67 6.77 2.47
N GLN A 58 -15.25 6.79 3.74
CA GLN A 58 -14.58 7.94 4.34
C GLN A 58 -13.14 7.62 4.70
N VAL A 59 -12.20 8.36 4.12
CA VAL A 59 -10.79 8.34 4.52
C VAL A 59 -10.61 9.20 5.77
N ARG A 60 -10.08 8.60 6.84
CA ARG A 60 -9.84 9.27 8.13
C ARG A 60 -8.37 9.18 8.52
N LYS A 61 -7.93 10.08 9.41
CA LYS A 61 -6.57 10.08 9.99
C LYS A 61 -6.15 8.69 10.51
N SER A 62 -7.06 7.96 11.19
CA SER A 62 -6.77 6.63 11.72
C SER A 62 -6.35 5.63 10.64
N LEU A 63 -6.96 5.69 9.45
CA LEU A 63 -6.58 4.85 8.31
C LEU A 63 -5.18 5.20 7.79
N LEU A 64 -4.88 6.49 7.63
CA LEU A 64 -3.58 6.95 7.15
C LEU A 64 -2.46 6.55 8.13
N GLN A 65 -2.71 6.71 9.43
CA GLN A 65 -1.78 6.30 10.48
C GLN A 65 -1.61 4.77 10.54
N LEU A 66 -2.69 4.01 10.35
CA LEU A 66 -2.63 2.55 10.27
C LEU A 66 -1.73 2.12 9.10
N ILE A 67 -1.93 2.68 7.89
CA ILE A 67 -1.10 2.37 6.73
C ILE A 67 0.37 2.71 7.00
N PHE A 68 0.63 3.89 7.57
CA PHE A 68 1.99 4.32 7.87
C PHE A 68 2.67 3.50 8.98
N SER A 69 1.91 2.86 9.86
CA SER A 69 2.46 2.15 11.03
C SER A 69 3.38 0.99 10.69
N GLY A 70 3.29 0.44 9.47
CA GLY A 70 4.23 -0.55 8.97
C GLY A 70 5.68 -0.05 8.83
N ALA A 71 5.91 1.27 8.86
CA ALA A 71 7.23 1.86 8.94
C ALA A 71 7.90 1.68 10.31
N TYR A 72 7.15 1.33 11.36
CA TYR A 72 7.68 0.99 12.67
C TYR A 72 7.90 -0.51 12.86
N LEU A 73 7.32 -1.35 11.98
CA LEU A 73 7.38 -2.80 12.12
C LEU A 73 8.65 -3.35 11.47
N LEU A 74 9.61 -3.73 12.32
CA LEU A 74 10.86 -4.34 11.89
C LEU A 74 10.64 -5.80 11.50
N ARG A 75 11.34 -6.23 10.48
CA ARG A 75 11.40 -7.60 9.99
C ARG A 75 12.76 -8.22 10.33
N TRP A 76 12.80 -9.55 10.44
CA TRP A 76 14.02 -10.28 10.76
C TRP A 76 14.68 -9.81 12.08
N ASN A 77 13.85 -9.52 13.10
CA ASN A 77 14.29 -8.95 14.37
C ASN A 77 15.24 -9.84 15.17
N ASP A 78 15.24 -11.14 14.89
CA ASP A 78 16.09 -12.13 15.53
C ASP A 78 17.36 -12.46 14.71
N LYS A 79 17.64 -11.73 13.63
CA LYS A 79 18.77 -11.97 12.74
C LYS A 79 19.66 -10.73 12.63
N LEU A 80 20.96 -10.95 12.39
CA LEU A 80 21.87 -9.87 11.96
C LEU A 80 21.44 -9.38 10.59
N ARG A 81 21.41 -8.07 10.40
CA ARG A 81 20.99 -7.43 9.15
C ARG A 81 21.84 -6.20 8.88
N PRO A 82 22.12 -5.87 7.59
CA PRO A 82 22.98 -4.73 7.24
C PRO A 82 22.33 -3.39 7.59
N ARG A 83 20.99 -3.35 7.66
CA ARG A 83 20.15 -2.23 8.07
C ARG A 83 18.79 -2.75 8.51
N ASP A 84 17.98 -1.88 9.11
CA ASP A 84 16.59 -2.23 9.40
C ASP A 84 15.80 -2.49 8.12
N LEU A 85 15.07 -3.60 8.13
CA LEU A 85 14.15 -4.00 7.05
C LEU A 85 12.73 -3.79 7.56
N LEU A 86 11.99 -2.93 6.87
CA LEU A 86 10.67 -2.49 7.32
C LEU A 86 9.55 -3.29 6.63
N GLU A 87 8.47 -3.53 7.37
CA GLU A 87 7.30 -4.22 6.80
C GLU A 87 6.70 -3.45 5.62
N ILE A 88 6.65 -2.11 5.71
CA ILE A 88 6.09 -1.26 4.65
C ILE A 88 6.88 -1.37 3.34
N ASP A 89 8.23 -1.46 3.40
CA ASP A 89 9.08 -1.65 2.21
C ASP A 89 8.84 -3.03 1.59
N LYS A 90 8.70 -4.05 2.44
CA LYS A 90 8.38 -5.39 1.97
C LYS A 90 7.03 -5.44 1.27
N GLN A 91 6.03 -4.70 1.74
CA GLN A 91 4.73 -4.62 1.07
C GLN A 91 4.85 -3.91 -0.28
N GLY A 92 5.65 -2.84 -0.40
CA GLY A 92 5.97 -2.20 -1.67
C GLY A 92 6.59 -3.19 -2.65
N HIS A 93 7.64 -3.91 -2.24
CA HIS A 93 8.28 -4.92 -3.08
C HIS A 93 7.32 -6.07 -3.47
N LYS A 94 6.55 -6.59 -2.50
CA LYS A 94 5.51 -7.60 -2.76
C LYS A 94 4.53 -7.13 -3.82
N MET A 95 4.06 -5.89 -3.75
CA MET A 95 3.06 -5.38 -4.70
C MET A 95 3.65 -5.12 -6.08
N ILE A 96 4.90 -4.68 -6.18
CA ILE A 96 5.59 -4.60 -7.46
C ILE A 96 5.65 -6.00 -8.10
N VAL A 97 6.14 -7.00 -7.38
CA VAL A 97 6.21 -8.38 -7.90
C VAL A 97 4.82 -8.94 -8.24
N ALA A 98 3.81 -8.68 -7.40
CA ALA A 98 2.43 -9.08 -7.67
C ALA A 98 1.89 -8.45 -8.95
N THR A 99 2.27 -7.20 -9.26
CA THR A 99 1.89 -6.51 -10.51
C THR A 99 2.51 -7.20 -11.74
N LEU A 100 3.78 -7.63 -11.64
CA LEU A 100 4.45 -8.36 -12.72
C LEU A 100 3.74 -9.69 -13.03
N LEU A 101 3.41 -10.45 -11.98
CA LEU A 101 2.68 -11.71 -12.10
C LEU A 101 1.24 -11.51 -12.60
N TRP A 102 0.57 -10.47 -12.11
CA TRP A 102 -0.76 -10.08 -12.58
C TRP A 102 -0.76 -9.74 -14.07
N ASP A 103 0.20 -8.96 -14.54
CA ASP A 103 0.29 -8.60 -15.95
C ASP A 103 0.37 -9.87 -16.84
N LYS A 104 1.19 -10.85 -16.44
CA LYS A 104 1.26 -12.14 -17.16
C LYS A 104 -0.05 -12.93 -17.10
N MET A 105 -0.61 -13.11 -15.90
CA MET A 105 -1.83 -13.89 -15.69
C MET A 105 -3.05 -13.26 -16.37
N ALA A 106 -3.07 -11.94 -16.50
CA ALA A 106 -4.23 -11.20 -17.00
C ALA A 106 -4.22 -10.94 -18.51
N ARG A 107 -3.16 -11.31 -19.22
CA ARG A 107 -3.04 -11.06 -20.69
C ARG A 107 -4.16 -11.69 -21.50
N GLU A 108 -4.59 -12.89 -21.12
CA GLU A 108 -5.63 -13.65 -21.82
C GLU A 108 -7.04 -13.43 -21.24
N LEU A 109 -7.17 -12.61 -20.21
CA LEU A 109 -8.45 -12.33 -19.57
C LEU A 109 -9.21 -11.20 -20.28
N SER A 110 -10.54 -11.26 -20.22
CA SER A 110 -11.36 -10.09 -20.60
C SER A 110 -11.04 -8.88 -19.71
N ALA A 111 -11.28 -7.66 -20.20
CA ALA A 111 -11.04 -6.43 -19.46
C ALA A 111 -11.69 -6.44 -18.06
N GLU A 112 -12.94 -6.94 -17.96
CA GLU A 112 -13.66 -7.07 -16.69
C GLU A 112 -12.96 -8.02 -15.72
N LYS A 113 -12.54 -9.20 -16.19
CA LYS A 113 -11.82 -10.19 -15.37
C LYS A 113 -10.45 -9.67 -14.96
N ARG A 114 -9.73 -8.98 -15.88
CA ARG A 114 -8.46 -8.33 -15.61
C ARG A 114 -8.61 -7.30 -14.48
N ALA A 115 -9.63 -6.44 -14.57
CA ALA A 115 -9.93 -5.44 -13.54
C ALA A 115 -10.34 -6.07 -12.20
N SER A 116 -11.15 -7.15 -12.22
CA SER A 116 -11.52 -7.88 -11.01
C SER A 116 -10.31 -8.49 -10.31
N LEU A 117 -9.42 -9.15 -11.07
CA LEU A 117 -8.19 -9.72 -10.52
C LEU A 117 -7.26 -8.63 -9.95
N ALA A 118 -7.14 -7.48 -10.62
CA ALA A 118 -6.36 -6.34 -10.10
C ALA A 118 -6.90 -5.86 -8.75
N ARG A 119 -8.23 -5.66 -8.63
CA ARG A 119 -8.86 -5.29 -7.36
C ARG A 119 -8.62 -6.34 -6.27
N GLU A 120 -8.81 -7.62 -6.59
CA GLU A 120 -8.61 -8.71 -5.65
C GLU A 120 -7.17 -8.78 -5.13
N LEU A 121 -6.19 -8.49 -5.99
CA LEU A 121 -4.78 -8.40 -5.59
C LEU A 121 -4.51 -7.20 -4.67
N ILE A 122 -4.98 -6.02 -5.05
CA ILE A 122 -4.79 -4.81 -4.25
C ILE A 122 -5.44 -4.96 -2.88
N GLU A 123 -6.73 -5.33 -2.86
CA GLU A 123 -7.47 -5.50 -1.61
C GLU A 123 -6.90 -6.65 -0.77
N GLY A 124 -6.59 -7.80 -1.37
CA GLY A 124 -6.00 -8.93 -0.67
C GLY A 124 -4.66 -8.59 -0.03
N ALA A 125 -3.81 -7.81 -0.72
CA ALA A 125 -2.55 -7.34 -0.15
C ALA A 125 -2.76 -6.38 1.03
N LEU A 126 -3.72 -5.43 0.91
CA LEU A 126 -4.07 -4.51 1.99
C LEU A 126 -4.72 -5.25 3.18
N PHE A 127 -5.53 -6.29 2.91
CA PHE A 127 -6.13 -7.13 3.95
C PHE A 127 -5.06 -7.88 4.74
N ASP A 128 -4.12 -8.54 4.06
CA ASP A 128 -2.99 -9.24 4.70
C ASP A 128 -2.09 -8.25 5.45
N TYR A 129 -1.87 -7.06 4.90
CA TYR A 129 -1.08 -6.01 5.53
C TYR A 129 -1.71 -5.54 6.84
N PHE A 130 -2.99 -5.16 6.83
CA PHE A 130 -3.68 -4.72 8.05
C PHE A 130 -3.75 -5.82 9.11
N TYR A 131 -3.97 -7.05 8.70
CA TYR A 131 -3.91 -8.20 9.60
C TYR A 131 -2.52 -8.32 10.25
N ARG A 132 -1.47 -8.19 9.45
CA ARG A 132 -0.06 -8.24 9.90
C ARG A 132 0.27 -7.12 10.88
N LEU A 133 -0.25 -5.90 10.69
CA LEU A 133 0.00 -4.77 11.59
C LEU A 133 -0.54 -5.01 13.01
N VAL A 134 -1.66 -5.74 13.14
CA VAL A 134 -2.23 -6.10 14.45
C VAL A 134 -1.48 -7.28 15.07
N VAL A 135 -1.19 -8.31 14.28
CA VAL A 135 -0.51 -9.53 14.75
C VAL A 135 0.97 -9.29 15.04
N THR A 136 1.56 -8.27 14.43
CA THR A 136 2.97 -7.88 14.57
C THR A 136 3.98 -8.96 14.14
N ASP A 137 5.15 -9.06 14.80
CA ASP A 137 6.24 -9.92 14.36
C ASP A 137 6.20 -11.30 15.04
N ILE A 138 5.23 -12.13 14.65
CA ILE A 138 5.21 -13.55 15.06
C ILE A 138 6.12 -14.37 14.12
N LYS A 139 7.02 -15.18 14.69
CA LYS A 139 7.83 -16.10 13.86
C LYS A 139 6.93 -16.99 12.99
N PRO A 140 7.26 -17.16 11.70
CA PRO A 140 6.44 -17.92 10.75
C PRO A 140 6.05 -19.32 11.23
N PRO A 141 6.93 -20.14 11.84
CA PRO A 141 6.54 -21.46 12.35
C PRO A 141 5.42 -21.41 13.40
N ILE A 142 5.44 -20.40 14.28
CA ILE A 142 4.38 -20.22 15.30
C ILE A 142 3.08 -19.80 14.63
N PHE A 143 3.15 -18.86 13.68
CA PHE A 143 1.97 -18.40 12.95
C PHE A 143 1.32 -19.54 12.15
N TYR A 144 2.11 -20.41 11.51
CA TYR A 144 1.59 -21.58 10.81
C TYR A 144 0.93 -22.59 11.76
N GLN A 145 1.48 -22.80 12.96
CA GLN A 145 0.83 -23.65 13.98
C GLN A 145 -0.53 -23.07 14.39
N ILE A 146 -0.62 -21.74 14.62
CA ILE A 146 -1.89 -21.08 14.92
C ILE A 146 -2.86 -21.25 13.74
N LYS A 147 -2.42 -21.00 12.51
CA LYS A 147 -3.25 -21.10 11.29
C LYS A 147 -3.79 -22.51 11.05
N ASN A 148 -3.02 -23.54 11.40
CA ASN A 148 -3.42 -24.94 11.29
C ASN A 148 -4.39 -25.37 12.41
N ASN A 149 -4.48 -24.62 13.49
CA ASN A 149 -5.48 -24.84 14.54
C ASN A 149 -6.68 -23.91 14.31
N ARG A 150 -7.77 -24.46 13.74
CA ARG A 150 -8.96 -23.69 13.32
C ARG A 150 -9.54 -22.82 14.44
N GLU A 151 -9.57 -23.32 15.68
CA GLU A 151 -10.15 -22.59 16.81
C GLU A 151 -9.24 -21.42 17.24
N GLN A 152 -7.95 -21.65 17.34
CA GLN A 152 -6.98 -20.61 17.69
C GLN A 152 -6.91 -19.53 16.59
N TYR A 153 -6.90 -19.94 15.33
CA TYR A 153 -6.92 -18.99 14.20
C TYR A 153 -8.19 -18.13 14.20
N LYS A 154 -9.35 -18.74 14.50
CA LYS A 154 -10.61 -18.00 14.63
C LYS A 154 -10.54 -16.96 15.76
N LYS A 155 -10.04 -17.32 16.95
CA LYS A 155 -9.89 -16.38 18.08
C LYS A 155 -8.93 -15.22 17.75
N LEU A 156 -7.81 -15.52 17.09
CA LEU A 156 -6.87 -14.50 16.63
C LEU A 156 -7.53 -13.56 15.60
N THR A 157 -8.26 -14.12 14.65
CA THR A 157 -8.96 -13.32 13.60
C THR A 157 -10.05 -12.44 14.22
N GLU A 158 -10.81 -12.93 15.20
CA GLU A 158 -11.80 -12.13 15.94
C GLU A 158 -11.13 -10.99 16.74
N HIS A 159 -9.95 -11.21 17.30
CA HIS A 159 -9.17 -10.14 17.92
C HIS A 159 -8.78 -9.09 16.88
N VAL A 160 -8.20 -9.50 15.75
CA VAL A 160 -7.82 -8.58 14.66
C VAL A 160 -9.03 -7.78 14.16
N PHE A 161 -10.20 -8.39 14.02
CA PHE A 161 -11.41 -7.70 13.61
C PHE A 161 -11.83 -6.62 14.62
N ARG A 162 -11.77 -6.90 15.92
CA ARG A 162 -12.09 -5.89 16.96
C ARG A 162 -11.14 -4.68 16.91
N GLU A 163 -9.84 -4.94 16.75
CA GLU A 163 -8.84 -3.86 16.69
C GLU A 163 -9.00 -2.98 15.43
N LEU A 164 -9.31 -3.58 14.28
CA LEU A 164 -9.41 -2.85 13.01
C LEU A 164 -10.79 -2.27 12.74
N GLN A 165 -11.83 -2.75 13.41
CA GLN A 165 -13.21 -2.33 13.18
C GLN A 165 -13.41 -0.79 13.22
N PRO A 166 -12.89 -0.03 14.20
CA PRO A 166 -13.09 1.41 14.25
C PRO A 166 -12.52 2.15 13.05
N THR A 167 -11.43 1.63 12.48
CA THR A 167 -10.71 2.24 11.36
C THR A 167 -11.29 1.81 10.01
N LEU A 168 -11.71 0.55 9.85
CA LEU A 168 -12.10 0.01 8.55
C LEU A 168 -13.61 0.06 8.27
N VAL A 169 -14.48 0.10 9.29
CA VAL A 169 -15.95 0.23 9.09
C VAL A 169 -16.31 1.50 8.30
N PRO A 170 -15.67 2.66 8.49
CA PRO A 170 -15.92 3.84 7.66
C PRO A 170 -15.66 3.65 6.16
N LEU A 171 -14.99 2.57 5.76
CA LEU A 171 -14.75 2.22 4.36
C LEU A 171 -15.89 1.36 3.74
N GLY A 172 -16.95 1.09 4.47
CA GLY A 172 -18.15 0.41 3.97
C GLY A 172 -17.88 -1.02 3.51
N SER A 173 -18.18 -1.31 2.25
CA SER A 173 -18.04 -2.65 1.67
C SER A 173 -16.62 -3.22 1.72
N PHE A 174 -15.59 -2.38 1.84
CA PHE A 174 -14.21 -2.82 2.04
C PHE A 174 -14.07 -3.63 3.34
N TRP A 175 -14.72 -3.20 4.42
CA TRP A 175 -14.73 -3.95 5.69
C TRP A 175 -15.34 -5.35 5.54
N GLU A 176 -16.44 -5.48 4.80
CA GLU A 176 -17.09 -6.78 4.57
C GLU A 176 -16.19 -7.71 3.73
N ARG A 177 -15.52 -7.17 2.70
CA ARG A 177 -14.56 -7.93 1.90
C ARG A 177 -13.32 -8.33 2.71
N PHE A 178 -12.82 -7.45 3.61
CA PHE A 178 -11.76 -7.78 4.56
C PHE A 178 -12.12 -9.00 5.43
N LYS A 179 -13.32 -9.01 6.02
CA LYS A 179 -13.79 -10.14 6.81
C LYS A 179 -13.91 -11.43 5.98
N THR A 180 -14.45 -11.31 4.78
CA THR A 180 -14.59 -12.45 3.85
C THR A 180 -13.25 -13.04 3.48
N TRP A 181 -12.26 -12.21 3.19
CA TRP A 181 -10.89 -12.65 2.87
C TRP A 181 -10.30 -13.54 3.98
N HIS A 182 -10.44 -13.18 5.23
CA HIS A 182 -9.86 -13.93 6.35
C HIS A 182 -10.72 -15.10 6.85
N THR A 183 -12.02 -15.14 6.51
CA THR A 183 -12.93 -16.21 6.96
C THR A 183 -13.26 -17.26 5.90
N LYS A 184 -13.03 -16.93 4.60
CA LYS A 184 -13.31 -17.81 3.46
C LYS A 184 -12.06 -17.98 2.59
N PRO A 185 -11.09 -18.81 3.02
CA PRO A 185 -9.82 -18.97 2.30
C PRO A 185 -9.97 -19.63 0.91
N GLU A 186 -11.09 -20.28 0.64
CA GLU A 186 -11.42 -20.88 -0.65
C GLU A 186 -11.84 -19.87 -1.74
N THR A 187 -12.02 -18.60 -1.37
CA THR A 187 -12.33 -17.52 -2.35
C THR A 187 -11.08 -16.87 -2.90
N HIS A 188 -11.17 -16.25 -4.08
CA HIS A 188 -10.10 -15.45 -4.70
C HIS A 188 -8.78 -16.22 -4.86
N LEU A 189 -8.83 -17.50 -5.19
CA LEU A 189 -7.66 -18.39 -5.20
C LEU A 189 -6.53 -17.91 -6.12
N THR A 190 -6.86 -17.35 -7.30
CA THR A 190 -5.85 -16.81 -8.21
C THR A 190 -5.10 -15.64 -7.59
N ALA A 191 -5.81 -14.67 -7.04
CA ALA A 191 -5.21 -13.53 -6.37
C ALA A 191 -4.33 -13.95 -5.19
N ARG A 192 -4.79 -14.90 -4.36
CA ARG A 192 -4.02 -15.45 -3.23
C ARG A 192 -2.72 -16.08 -3.68
N ARG A 193 -2.73 -16.93 -4.71
CA ARG A 193 -1.53 -17.58 -5.22
C ARG A 193 -0.52 -16.59 -5.78
N ILE A 194 -0.97 -15.55 -6.49
CA ILE A 194 -0.11 -14.46 -6.96
C ILE A 194 0.51 -13.73 -5.76
N LEU A 195 -0.29 -13.39 -4.73
CA LEU A 195 0.18 -12.71 -3.53
C LEU A 195 1.14 -13.58 -2.71
N ASP A 196 0.93 -14.89 -2.65
CA ASP A 196 1.82 -15.84 -1.99
C ASP A 196 3.18 -15.91 -2.73
N ALA A 197 3.17 -16.02 -4.07
CA ALA A 197 4.39 -16.02 -4.88
C ALA A 197 5.18 -14.70 -4.71
N ALA A 198 4.49 -13.58 -4.79
CA ALA A 198 5.09 -12.26 -4.60
C ALA A 198 5.63 -12.07 -3.16
N HIS A 199 4.91 -12.58 -2.16
CA HIS A 199 5.35 -12.58 -0.77
C HIS A 199 6.63 -13.41 -0.57
N MET A 200 6.68 -14.61 -1.13
CA MET A 200 7.84 -15.49 -1.04
C MET A 200 9.04 -14.89 -1.73
N PHE A 201 8.88 -14.37 -2.96
CA PHE A 201 9.97 -13.71 -3.68
C PHE A 201 10.53 -12.51 -2.91
N ALA A 202 9.67 -11.58 -2.46
CA ALA A 202 10.11 -10.39 -1.73
C ALA A 202 10.79 -10.75 -0.39
N SER A 203 10.34 -11.82 0.28
CA SER A 203 10.96 -12.27 1.53
C SER A 203 12.27 -13.04 1.28
N GLN A 204 12.36 -13.82 0.19
CA GLN A 204 13.60 -14.48 -0.23
C GLN A 204 14.67 -13.45 -0.61
N TRP A 205 14.27 -12.37 -1.29
CA TRP A 205 15.18 -11.27 -1.63
C TRP A 205 15.77 -10.61 -0.36
N GLU A 206 14.95 -10.38 0.69
CA GLU A 206 15.47 -9.92 1.99
C GLU A 206 16.39 -10.95 2.65
N PHE A 207 16.02 -12.23 2.59
CA PHE A 207 16.81 -13.32 3.13
C PHE A 207 18.22 -13.37 2.53
N GLN A 208 18.35 -13.18 1.22
CA GLN A 208 19.65 -13.13 0.53
C GLN A 208 20.57 -12.03 1.06
N LEU A 209 20.02 -10.94 1.60
CA LEU A 209 20.82 -9.87 2.21
C LEU A 209 21.36 -10.24 3.59
N ILE A 210 20.60 -11.04 4.36
CA ILE A 210 20.92 -11.37 5.74
C ILE A 210 21.66 -12.71 5.88
N GLU A 211 21.45 -13.64 4.98
CA GLU A 211 22.00 -14.99 5.02
C GLU A 211 23.53 -14.99 5.21
N PRO A 212 24.34 -14.22 4.46
CA PRO A 212 25.81 -14.21 4.62
C PRO A 212 26.26 -13.77 6.02
N MET A 213 25.47 -12.95 6.71
CA MET A 213 25.78 -12.43 8.05
C MET A 213 25.37 -13.39 9.16
N ASN A 214 24.53 -14.38 8.86
CA ASN A 214 23.95 -15.33 9.81
C ASN A 214 24.38 -16.78 9.56
N SER A 215 25.56 -16.99 8.95
CA SER A 215 26.06 -18.34 8.61
C SER A 215 26.25 -19.27 9.83
N PHE A 216 26.34 -18.71 11.04
CA PHE A 216 26.40 -19.43 12.30
C PHE A 216 25.03 -19.93 12.78
N ASP A 217 23.92 -19.43 12.25
CA ASP A 217 22.57 -19.76 12.67
C ASP A 217 22.09 -21.04 11.96
N GLN A 218 21.77 -22.05 12.75
CA GLN A 218 21.32 -23.36 12.26
C GLN A 218 19.96 -23.33 11.55
N GLU A 219 19.17 -22.26 11.71
CA GLU A 219 17.87 -22.09 11.02
C GLU A 219 18.04 -21.71 9.53
N MET A 220 19.17 -21.09 9.12
CA MET A 220 19.37 -20.53 7.77
C MET A 220 19.15 -21.55 6.63
N PRO A 221 19.70 -22.77 6.66
CA PRO A 221 19.46 -23.75 5.58
C PRO A 221 17.99 -24.15 5.46
N ALA A 222 17.29 -24.28 6.60
CA ALA A 222 15.86 -24.63 6.60
C ALA A 222 14.99 -23.50 6.04
N ILE A 223 15.33 -22.24 6.33
CA ILE A 223 14.64 -21.06 5.77
C ILE A 223 14.86 -21.00 4.26
N ALA A 224 16.09 -21.15 3.77
CA ALA A 224 16.40 -21.18 2.34
C ALA A 224 15.63 -22.29 1.59
N ALA A 225 15.66 -23.50 2.15
CA ALA A 225 14.92 -24.64 1.59
C ALA A 225 13.39 -24.39 1.54
N ASN A 226 12.84 -23.71 2.54
CA ASN A 226 11.42 -23.38 2.58
C ASN A 226 11.04 -22.38 1.46
N PHE A 227 11.82 -21.34 1.20
CA PHE A 227 11.55 -20.41 0.08
C PHE A 227 11.54 -21.14 -1.25
N THR A 228 12.53 -21.99 -1.50
CA THR A 228 12.63 -22.80 -2.72
C THR A 228 11.41 -23.73 -2.87
N LYS A 229 11.02 -24.41 -1.81
CA LYS A 229 9.86 -25.31 -1.80
C LYS A 229 8.56 -24.58 -2.11
N GLU A 230 8.28 -23.48 -1.40
CA GLU A 230 7.02 -22.74 -1.53
C GLU A 230 6.90 -22.08 -2.91
N LEU A 231 7.97 -21.49 -3.46
CA LEU A 231 7.97 -20.92 -4.79
C LEU A 231 7.81 -22.01 -5.88
N ASN A 232 8.49 -23.15 -5.75
CA ASN A 232 8.33 -24.26 -6.68
C ASN A 232 6.88 -24.81 -6.69
N ALA A 233 6.21 -24.84 -5.56
CA ALA A 233 4.82 -25.29 -5.45
C ALA A 233 3.82 -24.36 -6.20
N LEU A 234 4.21 -23.12 -6.49
CA LEU A 234 3.38 -22.15 -7.19
C LEU A 234 3.63 -22.08 -8.71
N ARG A 235 4.67 -22.73 -9.24
CA ARG A 235 5.07 -22.69 -10.66
C ARG A 235 3.93 -23.01 -11.61
N ASP A 236 3.22 -24.11 -11.37
CA ASP A 236 2.17 -24.59 -12.26
C ASP A 236 0.87 -23.77 -12.18
N SER A 237 0.73 -22.98 -11.11
CA SER A 237 -0.51 -22.24 -10.83
C SER A 237 -0.41 -20.73 -11.03
N VAL A 238 0.81 -20.18 -11.14
CA VAL A 238 1.06 -18.75 -11.33
C VAL A 238 2.08 -18.57 -12.46
N GLN A 239 1.62 -18.09 -13.59
CA GLN A 239 2.49 -17.76 -14.72
C GLN A 239 3.48 -16.67 -14.33
N GLY A 240 4.74 -16.85 -14.72
CA GLY A 240 5.81 -15.91 -14.44
C GLY A 240 6.67 -16.28 -13.21
N VAL A 241 6.25 -17.25 -12.38
CA VAL A 241 7.07 -17.71 -11.25
C VAL A 241 8.39 -18.33 -11.76
N ASP A 242 8.37 -19.07 -12.87
CA ASP A 242 9.60 -19.58 -13.48
C ASP A 242 10.58 -18.46 -13.86
N ALA A 243 10.05 -17.40 -14.48
CA ALA A 243 10.87 -16.23 -14.84
C ALA A 243 11.36 -15.47 -13.58
N LEU A 244 10.60 -15.43 -12.48
CA LEU A 244 11.07 -14.88 -11.22
C LEU A 244 12.18 -15.72 -10.56
N LEU A 245 12.20 -17.03 -10.79
CA LEU A 245 13.22 -17.94 -10.24
C LEU A 245 14.48 -18.00 -11.10
N ASP A 246 14.39 -17.64 -12.37
CA ASP A 246 15.54 -17.57 -13.27
C ASP A 246 16.25 -16.22 -13.13
N GLU A 247 17.41 -16.21 -12.46
CA GLU A 247 18.24 -15.00 -12.25
C GLU A 247 18.67 -14.32 -13.55
N LYS A 248 18.62 -15.02 -14.68
CA LYS A 248 18.96 -14.46 -16.00
C LYS A 248 17.78 -13.82 -16.70
N SER A 249 16.57 -14.01 -16.20
CA SER A 249 15.37 -13.44 -16.82
C SER A 249 15.28 -11.94 -16.57
N ALA A 250 14.73 -11.22 -17.54
CA ALA A 250 14.46 -9.79 -17.41
C ALA A 250 13.48 -9.49 -16.26
N LEU A 251 12.52 -10.39 -16.03
CA LEU A 251 11.54 -10.24 -14.97
C LEU A 251 12.16 -10.34 -13.59
N HIS A 252 13.03 -11.34 -13.36
CA HIS A 252 13.82 -11.45 -12.12
C HIS A 252 14.68 -10.21 -11.92
N GLY A 253 15.42 -9.81 -12.97
CA GLY A 253 16.30 -8.64 -12.93
C GLY A 253 15.54 -7.38 -12.54
N PHE A 254 14.39 -7.12 -13.13
CA PHE A 254 13.56 -5.96 -12.81
C PHE A 254 12.98 -6.05 -11.39
N ALA A 255 12.41 -7.20 -11.00
CA ALA A 255 11.87 -7.42 -9.67
C ALA A 255 12.94 -7.20 -8.58
N SER A 256 14.14 -7.76 -8.78
CA SER A 256 15.28 -7.60 -7.86
C SER A 256 15.81 -6.17 -7.83
N PHE A 257 15.83 -5.48 -8.97
CA PHE A 257 16.26 -4.08 -9.04
C PHE A 257 15.31 -3.16 -8.27
N CYS A 258 14.00 -3.37 -8.39
CA CYS A 258 13.01 -2.60 -7.60
C CYS A 258 13.20 -2.78 -6.09
N GLY A 259 13.63 -3.95 -5.64
CA GLY A 259 13.95 -4.20 -4.23
C GLY A 259 15.00 -3.23 -3.65
N GLN A 260 15.87 -2.64 -4.48
CA GLN A 260 16.91 -1.71 -4.06
C GLN A 260 16.37 -0.34 -3.61
N LEU A 261 15.13 0.03 -3.98
CA LEU A 261 14.49 1.27 -3.52
C LEU A 261 14.37 1.35 -1.99
N ARG A 262 14.40 0.22 -1.28
CA ARG A 262 14.47 0.19 0.19
C ARG A 262 15.78 0.69 0.80
N PHE A 263 16.81 0.91 -0.02
CA PHE A 263 18.09 1.47 0.44
C PHE A 263 18.17 2.98 0.28
N GLN A 264 17.19 3.58 -0.39
CA GLN A 264 17.15 5.01 -0.63
C GLN A 264 16.30 5.67 0.46
N VAL A 265 17.00 6.20 1.48
CA VAL A 265 16.40 6.88 2.62
C VAL A 265 15.89 8.25 2.19
N ARG A 266 14.61 8.53 2.45
CA ARG A 266 13.98 9.83 2.20
C ARG A 266 14.38 10.84 3.25
N TRP A 267 14.28 12.13 2.95
CA TRP A 267 14.57 13.23 3.89
C TRP A 267 16.02 13.27 4.39
N THR A 268 16.99 13.00 3.55
CA THR A 268 18.41 12.90 3.91
C THR A 268 18.98 14.12 4.66
N LYS A 269 18.30 15.27 4.60
CA LYS A 269 18.72 16.53 5.29
C LYS A 269 17.97 16.81 6.58
N ALA A 270 17.09 15.93 7.05
CA ALA A 270 16.33 16.11 8.28
C ALA A 270 16.26 14.80 9.07
N PRO A 271 16.54 14.83 10.40
CA PRO A 271 16.38 13.64 11.23
C PRO A 271 14.89 13.25 11.25
N ARG A 272 14.60 11.94 11.15
CA ARG A 272 13.23 11.43 11.18
C ARG A 272 13.09 10.15 11.99
N ILE A 273 11.91 9.96 12.60
CA ILE A 273 11.48 8.74 13.28
C ILE A 273 10.06 8.40 12.83
N PRO A 274 9.88 7.21 12.25
CA PRO A 274 10.90 6.29 11.76
C PRO A 274 11.58 6.85 10.51
N PRO A 275 12.80 6.43 10.17
CA PRO A 275 13.31 6.64 8.83
C PRO A 275 12.41 5.91 7.84
N THR A 276 12.12 6.51 6.69
CA THR A 276 11.35 5.87 5.61
C THR A 276 12.16 5.85 4.34
N ASP A 277 11.97 4.80 3.58
CA ASP A 277 12.65 4.58 2.30
C ASP A 277 11.69 4.84 1.14
N VAL A 278 12.23 5.04 -0.05
CA VAL A 278 11.42 5.31 -1.26
C VAL A 278 10.40 4.18 -1.50
N LEU A 279 10.77 2.93 -1.32
CA LEU A 279 9.88 1.79 -1.55
C LEU A 279 8.65 1.79 -0.63
N GLY A 280 8.83 2.07 0.65
CA GLY A 280 7.72 2.18 1.61
C GLY A 280 6.83 3.39 1.36
N HIS A 281 7.43 4.51 0.91
CA HIS A 281 6.70 5.67 0.46
C HIS A 281 5.81 5.35 -0.75
N MET A 282 6.34 4.71 -1.78
CA MET A 282 5.57 4.28 -2.95
C MET A 282 4.36 3.43 -2.58
N PHE A 283 4.53 2.47 -1.65
CA PHE A 283 3.40 1.69 -1.14
C PHE A 283 2.39 2.54 -0.37
N THR A 284 2.84 3.48 0.44
CA THR A 284 1.96 4.42 1.18
C THR A 284 1.12 5.25 0.21
N VAL A 285 1.75 5.82 -0.82
CA VAL A 285 1.06 6.61 -1.86
C VAL A 285 0.05 5.75 -2.61
N ALA A 286 0.43 4.52 -2.99
CA ALA A 286 -0.47 3.58 -3.65
C ALA A 286 -1.72 3.26 -2.80
N ALA A 287 -1.53 2.94 -1.52
CA ALA A 287 -2.63 2.65 -0.61
C ALA A 287 -3.54 3.88 -0.41
N PHE A 288 -2.96 5.07 -0.23
CA PHE A 288 -3.74 6.32 -0.14
C PHE A 288 -4.54 6.56 -1.42
N ALA A 289 -3.91 6.45 -2.59
CA ALA A 289 -4.56 6.63 -3.87
C ALA A 289 -5.75 5.67 -4.07
N TYR A 290 -5.63 4.43 -3.63
CA TYR A 290 -6.73 3.47 -3.65
C TYR A 290 -7.93 3.93 -2.79
N PHE A 291 -7.69 4.29 -1.54
CA PHE A 291 -8.76 4.67 -0.61
C PHE A 291 -9.38 6.03 -0.96
N PHE A 292 -8.59 7.00 -1.41
CA PHE A 292 -9.13 8.26 -1.91
C PHE A 292 -9.95 8.07 -3.19
N SER A 293 -9.53 7.18 -4.10
CA SER A 293 -10.34 6.81 -5.27
C SER A 293 -11.69 6.22 -4.86
N MET A 294 -11.71 5.34 -3.86
CA MET A 294 -12.97 4.81 -3.31
C MET A 294 -13.84 5.92 -2.71
N SER A 295 -13.26 6.88 -2.00
CA SER A 295 -14.00 7.96 -1.33
C SER A 295 -14.65 8.95 -2.31
N VAL A 296 -14.06 9.12 -3.50
CA VAL A 296 -14.66 9.96 -4.56
C VAL A 296 -15.56 9.18 -5.50
N GLY A 297 -15.85 7.90 -5.23
CA GLY A 297 -16.69 7.07 -6.09
C GLY A 297 -16.10 6.76 -7.45
N ALA A 298 -14.77 6.63 -7.53
CA ALA A 298 -14.08 6.21 -8.74
C ALA A 298 -14.53 4.81 -9.20
N CYS A 299 -14.60 4.58 -10.52
CA CYS A 299 -14.84 3.26 -11.08
C CYS A 299 -13.73 2.27 -10.70
N GLN A 300 -13.97 0.97 -10.83
CA GLN A 300 -13.04 -0.06 -10.36
C GLN A 300 -11.68 0.06 -11.00
N VAL A 301 -11.62 0.23 -12.32
CA VAL A 301 -10.35 0.35 -13.07
C VAL A 301 -9.59 1.60 -12.63
N ARG A 302 -10.29 2.74 -12.41
CA ARG A 302 -9.66 3.98 -11.92
C ARG A 302 -9.04 3.79 -10.54
N CYS A 303 -9.72 3.09 -9.62
CA CYS A 303 -9.15 2.76 -8.31
C CYS A 303 -7.85 1.93 -8.44
N CYS A 304 -7.85 0.93 -9.33
CA CYS A 304 -6.69 0.08 -9.56
C CYS A 304 -5.54 0.84 -10.23
N ASN A 305 -5.83 1.62 -11.26
CA ASN A 305 -4.82 2.42 -11.96
C ASN A 305 -4.16 3.46 -11.04
N ASN A 306 -4.95 4.11 -10.18
CA ASN A 306 -4.41 5.05 -9.21
C ASN A 306 -3.52 4.37 -8.18
N PHE A 307 -3.89 3.16 -7.71
CA PHE A 307 -3.02 2.36 -6.85
C PHE A 307 -1.69 2.04 -7.55
N PHE A 308 -1.75 1.46 -8.75
CA PHE A 308 -0.52 1.06 -9.46
C PHE A 308 0.32 2.27 -9.85
N SER A 309 -0.29 3.37 -10.30
CA SER A 309 0.47 4.59 -10.59
C SER A 309 1.12 5.17 -9.34
N GLY A 310 0.44 5.15 -8.18
CA GLY A 310 1.05 5.50 -6.90
C GLY A 310 2.17 4.53 -6.50
N LEU A 311 2.06 3.24 -6.85
CA LEU A 311 3.09 2.24 -6.58
C LEU A 311 4.36 2.44 -7.42
N PHE A 312 4.24 3.00 -8.64
CA PHE A 312 5.38 3.15 -9.56
C PHE A 312 5.85 4.59 -9.76
N HIS A 313 5.21 5.61 -9.17
CA HIS A 313 5.48 7.02 -9.46
C HIS A 313 6.94 7.44 -9.24
N ASP A 314 7.60 6.91 -8.21
CA ASP A 314 9.01 7.16 -7.91
C ASP A 314 9.96 6.05 -8.41
N LEU A 315 9.50 5.17 -9.34
CA LEU A 315 10.36 4.16 -9.95
C LEU A 315 11.62 4.76 -10.61
N PRO A 316 11.57 5.94 -11.25
CA PRO A 316 12.77 6.58 -11.81
C PRO A 316 13.87 6.88 -10.78
N GLU A 317 13.56 6.95 -9.49
CA GLU A 317 14.55 7.17 -8.44
C GLU A 317 15.54 6.01 -8.27
N LEU A 318 15.23 4.82 -8.79
CA LEU A 318 16.22 3.74 -8.96
C LEU A 318 17.45 4.18 -9.77
N LEU A 319 17.27 5.17 -10.64
CA LEU A 319 18.23 5.60 -11.66
C LEU A 319 18.96 6.89 -11.27
N THR A 320 18.28 7.78 -10.55
CA THR A 320 18.76 9.12 -10.19
C THR A 320 19.00 9.33 -8.70
N ARG A 321 18.53 8.40 -7.86
CA ARG A 321 18.32 8.57 -6.42
C ARG A 321 17.25 9.65 -6.12
N ASP A 322 16.83 9.74 -4.85
CA ASP A 322 15.88 10.77 -4.40
C ASP A 322 16.50 12.18 -4.54
N ILE A 323 16.18 12.87 -5.64
CA ILE A 323 16.53 14.26 -5.84
C ILE A 323 15.45 15.13 -5.21
N ILE A 324 15.78 15.82 -4.12
CA ILE A 324 14.82 16.64 -3.38
C ILE A 324 14.13 17.71 -4.24
N SER A 325 12.83 17.88 -4.04
CA SER A 325 11.99 18.81 -4.81
C SER A 325 12.54 20.24 -4.94
N PRO A 326 13.19 20.87 -3.93
CA PRO A 326 13.81 22.19 -4.10
C PRO A 326 14.92 22.23 -5.14
N VAL A 327 15.65 21.13 -5.34
CA VAL A 327 16.68 21.03 -6.40
C VAL A 327 16.03 20.85 -7.76
N LYS A 328 15.05 19.93 -7.86
CA LYS A 328 14.27 19.74 -9.12
C LYS A 328 13.59 21.05 -9.57
N LYS A 329 13.10 21.87 -8.65
CA LYS A 329 12.42 23.15 -8.92
C LYS A 329 13.37 24.37 -9.02
N SER A 330 14.69 24.22 -8.92
CA SER A 330 15.63 25.35 -8.92
C SER A 330 15.74 26.07 -10.27
N SER A 331 15.54 25.36 -11.38
CA SER A 331 15.38 25.92 -12.73
C SER A 331 14.68 24.92 -13.65
N ASP A 332 13.91 25.43 -14.62
CA ASP A 332 13.22 24.60 -15.62
C ASP A 332 14.20 23.77 -16.46
N ALA A 333 15.37 24.35 -16.79
CA ALA A 333 16.42 23.66 -17.54
C ALA A 333 16.96 22.44 -16.77
N LEU A 334 17.14 22.55 -15.45
CA LEU A 334 17.58 21.42 -14.63
C LEU A 334 16.48 20.36 -14.49
N ALA A 335 15.25 20.78 -14.33
CA ALA A 335 14.11 19.86 -14.29
C ALA A 335 13.99 19.04 -15.58
N SER A 336 14.11 19.71 -16.76
CA SER A 336 14.12 19.05 -18.06
C SER A 336 15.29 18.07 -18.19
N LEU A 337 16.51 18.50 -17.84
CA LEU A 337 17.70 17.64 -17.91
C LEU A 337 17.55 16.37 -17.07
N ILE A 338 17.03 16.51 -15.83
CA ILE A 338 16.78 15.36 -14.95
C ILE A 338 15.77 14.42 -15.60
N LYS A 339 14.69 14.94 -16.14
CA LYS A 339 13.64 14.14 -16.78
C LYS A 339 14.13 13.43 -18.04
N ASP A 340 14.92 14.08 -18.86
CA ASP A 340 15.51 13.49 -20.06
C ASP A 340 16.48 12.35 -19.69
N PHE A 341 17.25 12.54 -18.62
CA PHE A 341 18.12 11.51 -18.09
C PHE A 341 17.31 10.33 -17.54
N GLU A 342 16.25 10.58 -16.73
CA GLU A 342 15.36 9.57 -16.20
C GLU A 342 14.74 8.73 -17.33
N ASN A 343 14.22 9.39 -18.38
CA ASN A 343 13.62 8.69 -19.53
C ASN A 343 14.64 7.83 -20.29
N THR A 344 15.85 8.35 -20.50
CA THR A 344 16.94 7.62 -21.17
C THR A 344 17.34 6.39 -20.38
N GLU A 345 17.50 6.54 -19.07
CA GLU A 345 17.91 5.44 -18.20
C GLU A 345 16.78 4.42 -17.97
N LEU A 346 15.51 4.85 -17.90
CA LEU A 346 14.34 3.94 -17.90
C LEU A 346 14.37 3.06 -19.14
N GLU A 347 14.57 3.65 -20.31
CA GLU A 347 14.65 2.90 -21.56
C GLU A 347 15.82 1.91 -21.55
N ARG A 348 17.01 2.38 -21.18
CA ARG A 348 18.24 1.57 -21.21
C ARG A 348 18.25 0.44 -20.19
N ARG A 349 17.77 0.68 -18.96
CA ARG A 349 17.97 -0.24 -17.83
C ARG A 349 16.72 -1.03 -17.45
N ILE A 350 15.53 -0.60 -17.88
CA ILE A 350 14.27 -1.23 -17.52
C ILE A 350 13.52 -1.69 -18.77
N PHE A 351 13.11 -0.76 -19.64
CA PHE A 351 12.23 -1.11 -20.75
C PHE A 351 12.92 -1.92 -21.86
N GLY A 352 14.18 -1.56 -22.21
CA GLY A 352 14.96 -2.32 -23.17
C GLY A 352 15.13 -3.78 -22.77
N PRO A 353 15.70 -4.06 -21.58
CA PRO A 353 15.82 -5.44 -21.07
C PRO A 353 14.49 -6.20 -20.96
N LEU A 354 13.40 -5.53 -20.57
CA LEU A 354 12.07 -6.16 -20.51
C LEU A 354 11.57 -6.53 -21.91
N ARG A 355 11.76 -5.69 -22.93
CA ARG A 355 11.40 -6.03 -24.32
C ARG A 355 12.25 -7.18 -24.87
N GLU A 356 13.56 -7.16 -24.62
CA GLU A 356 14.45 -8.28 -24.98
C GLU A 356 14.01 -9.60 -24.32
N GLY A 357 13.41 -9.50 -23.13
CA GLY A 357 12.79 -10.62 -22.40
C GLY A 357 11.35 -10.95 -22.81
N HIS A 358 10.83 -10.38 -23.90
CA HIS A 358 9.46 -10.57 -24.40
C HIS A 358 8.36 -10.15 -23.42
N GLU A 359 8.59 -9.02 -22.73
CA GLU A 359 7.67 -8.42 -21.74
C GLU A 359 7.08 -7.08 -22.24
N GLU A 360 6.79 -6.95 -23.53
CA GLU A 360 6.29 -5.73 -24.17
C GLU A 360 5.03 -5.18 -23.48
N GLY A 361 4.07 -6.08 -23.15
CA GLY A 361 2.83 -5.69 -22.49
C GLY A 361 3.07 -5.09 -21.08
N LEU A 362 4.07 -5.61 -20.36
CA LEU A 362 4.48 -5.03 -19.07
C LEU A 362 5.10 -3.65 -19.26
N VAL A 363 5.93 -3.45 -20.31
CA VAL A 363 6.50 -2.14 -20.63
C VAL A 363 5.40 -1.12 -20.91
N GLU A 364 4.39 -1.46 -21.72
CA GLU A 364 3.25 -0.59 -22.00
C GLU A 364 2.46 -0.26 -20.72
N THR A 365 2.25 -1.25 -19.86
CA THR A 365 1.59 -1.10 -18.57
C THR A 365 2.35 -0.13 -17.64
N LEU A 366 3.67 -0.30 -17.52
CA LEU A 366 4.53 0.59 -16.71
C LEU A 366 4.58 2.02 -17.27
N ARG A 367 4.69 2.17 -18.60
CA ARG A 367 4.68 3.48 -19.26
C ARG A 367 3.39 4.24 -18.97
N TYR A 368 2.25 3.55 -19.02
CA TYR A 368 0.95 4.13 -18.67
C TYR A 368 0.91 4.59 -17.20
N PHE A 369 1.35 3.77 -16.26
CA PHE A 369 1.38 4.15 -14.85
C PHE A 369 2.31 5.34 -14.58
N LEU A 370 3.45 5.40 -15.26
CA LEU A 370 4.40 6.50 -15.19
C LEU A 370 3.95 7.77 -15.97
N GLY A 371 2.83 7.71 -16.70
CA GLY A 371 2.30 8.83 -17.47
C GLY A 371 3.24 9.32 -18.58
N MET A 372 4.04 8.43 -19.17
CA MET A 372 5.06 8.81 -20.15
C MET A 372 4.44 9.40 -21.43
N GLU A 373 3.29 8.89 -21.86
CA GLU A 373 2.57 9.35 -23.05
C GLU A 373 1.96 10.76 -22.87
N VAL A 374 1.68 11.16 -21.63
CA VAL A 374 1.10 12.49 -21.31
C VAL A 374 2.09 13.43 -20.63
N GLY A 375 3.33 12.99 -20.49
CA GLY A 375 4.46 13.79 -20.01
C GLY A 375 4.60 13.90 -18.50
N SER A 376 3.68 13.34 -17.70
CA SER A 376 3.78 13.28 -16.23
C SER A 376 2.87 12.20 -15.64
N GLU A 377 3.36 11.52 -14.61
CA GLU A 377 2.62 10.60 -13.76
C GLU A 377 1.43 11.28 -13.05
N PHE A 378 1.54 12.58 -12.81
CA PHE A 378 0.55 13.41 -12.10
C PHE A 378 -0.42 14.14 -13.05
N ARG A 379 -0.63 13.62 -14.25
CA ARG A 379 -1.60 14.14 -15.21
C ARG A 379 -2.75 13.17 -15.39
N GLU A 380 -3.99 13.71 -15.39
CA GLU A 380 -5.19 12.93 -15.68
C GLU A 380 -5.15 12.43 -17.11
N CYS A 381 -5.46 11.16 -17.30
CA CYS A 381 -5.55 10.56 -18.62
C CYS A 381 -6.51 9.38 -18.65
N ILE A 382 -6.90 9.02 -19.87
CA ILE A 382 -7.65 7.82 -20.20
C ILE A 382 -6.88 7.00 -21.24
N ARG A 383 -7.17 5.70 -21.31
CA ARG A 383 -6.63 4.85 -22.36
C ARG A 383 -7.77 4.10 -23.06
N ARG A 384 -7.96 4.39 -24.35
CA ARG A 384 -8.94 3.72 -25.21
C ARG A 384 -8.24 3.13 -26.43
N ASP A 385 -8.51 1.90 -26.76
CA ASP A 385 -7.94 1.21 -27.92
C ASP A 385 -6.41 1.34 -28.02
N GLY A 386 -5.72 1.26 -26.88
CA GLY A 386 -4.26 1.42 -26.79
C GLY A 386 -3.75 2.86 -26.85
N HIS A 387 -4.61 3.85 -27.10
CA HIS A 387 -4.22 5.27 -27.17
C HIS A 387 -4.45 5.98 -25.84
N VAL A 388 -3.40 6.61 -25.32
CA VAL A 388 -3.47 7.41 -24.08
C VAL A 388 -3.76 8.87 -24.44
N THR A 389 -4.79 9.44 -23.82
CA THR A 389 -5.21 10.83 -24.03
C THR A 389 -5.23 11.57 -22.70
N ALA A 390 -4.58 12.72 -22.63
CA ALA A 390 -4.64 13.60 -21.48
C ALA A 390 -6.03 14.23 -21.33
N ILE A 391 -6.52 14.31 -20.09
CA ILE A 391 -7.80 14.91 -19.72
C ILE A 391 -7.55 16.22 -18.96
N ASN A 392 -8.48 17.16 -19.08
CA ASN A 392 -8.33 18.50 -18.49
C ASN A 392 -8.87 18.51 -17.03
N GLY A 393 -8.16 17.85 -16.14
CA GLY A 393 -8.40 17.89 -14.70
C GLY A 393 -9.44 16.89 -14.17
N PHE A 394 -9.52 16.85 -12.84
CA PHE A 394 -10.36 15.92 -12.10
C PHE A 394 -11.85 15.98 -12.48
N GLY A 395 -12.41 17.20 -12.63
CA GLY A 395 -13.83 17.38 -12.95
C GLY A 395 -14.22 16.68 -14.24
N GLU A 396 -13.48 16.93 -15.32
CA GLU A 396 -13.75 16.29 -16.62
C GLU A 396 -13.57 14.78 -16.54
N LEU A 397 -12.51 14.30 -15.89
CA LEU A 397 -12.27 12.87 -15.68
C LEU A 397 -13.44 12.22 -14.92
N HIS A 398 -13.91 12.88 -13.85
CA HIS A 398 -14.95 12.32 -12.98
C HIS A 398 -16.33 12.34 -13.65
N GLU A 399 -16.69 13.41 -14.35
CA GLU A 399 -18.01 13.56 -14.95
C GLU A 399 -18.20 12.78 -16.25
N LYS A 400 -17.13 12.67 -17.09
CA LYS A 400 -17.24 12.13 -18.44
C LYS A 400 -16.54 10.79 -18.64
N HIS A 401 -15.54 10.45 -17.81
CA HIS A 401 -14.64 9.33 -18.04
C HIS A 401 -14.50 8.39 -16.85
N ASN A 402 -15.40 8.47 -15.86
CA ASN A 402 -15.40 7.59 -14.69
C ASN A 402 -16.07 6.24 -15.00
N THR A 403 -15.59 5.57 -16.03
CA THR A 403 -16.05 4.25 -16.48
C THR A 403 -14.88 3.31 -16.69
N ASP A 404 -15.08 2.01 -16.45
CA ASP A 404 -14.01 1.00 -16.60
C ASP A 404 -13.52 0.89 -18.05
N SER A 405 -14.39 1.19 -19.04
CA SER A 405 -14.04 1.16 -20.47
C SER A 405 -13.08 2.28 -20.89
N ASP A 406 -13.03 3.37 -20.14
CA ASP A 406 -12.14 4.50 -20.41
C ASP A 406 -10.74 4.31 -19.84
N ASP A 407 -10.56 3.26 -19.01
CA ASP A 407 -9.30 2.96 -18.36
C ASP A 407 -8.63 4.20 -17.74
N PRO A 408 -9.35 4.92 -16.85
CA PRO A 408 -8.94 6.27 -16.40
C PRO A 408 -7.86 6.20 -15.31
N LYS A 409 -7.03 7.27 -15.29
CA LYS A 409 -6.00 7.53 -14.25
C LYS A 409 -6.08 8.97 -13.79
N ASP A 410 -5.98 9.18 -12.48
CA ASP A 410 -6.22 10.45 -11.80
C ASP A 410 -4.92 11.03 -11.24
N GLY A 411 -4.22 11.79 -12.05
CA GLY A 411 -2.88 12.30 -11.74
C GLY A 411 -2.85 13.24 -10.52
N GLN A 412 -3.83 14.15 -10.39
CA GLN A 412 -3.86 15.09 -9.26
C GLN A 412 -4.24 14.41 -7.94
N LEU A 413 -5.10 13.39 -7.97
CA LEU A 413 -5.38 12.58 -6.78
C LEU A 413 -4.09 11.87 -6.31
N ILE A 414 -3.34 11.26 -7.23
CA ILE A 414 -2.06 10.61 -6.92
C ILE A 414 -1.08 11.64 -6.35
N LYS A 415 -1.01 12.86 -6.92
CA LYS A 415 -0.15 13.93 -6.40
C LYS A 415 -0.55 14.38 -5.00
N ALA A 416 -1.85 14.47 -4.72
CA ALA A 416 -2.33 14.77 -3.37
C ALA A 416 -1.89 13.68 -2.37
N CYS A 417 -1.95 12.41 -2.77
CA CYS A 417 -1.51 11.28 -1.94
C CYS A 417 0.00 11.29 -1.68
N ASP A 418 0.83 11.64 -2.67
CA ASP A 418 2.28 11.81 -2.51
C ASP A 418 2.60 12.91 -1.49
N LEU A 419 1.99 14.10 -1.64
CA LEU A 419 2.19 15.20 -0.70
C LEU A 419 1.68 14.85 0.72
N LEU A 420 0.55 14.14 0.82
CA LEU A 420 -0.01 13.71 2.09
C LEU A 420 0.86 12.66 2.77
N ALA A 421 1.45 11.73 2.03
CA ALA A 421 2.42 10.78 2.56
C ALA A 421 3.67 11.52 3.11
N ALA A 422 4.21 12.48 2.34
CA ALA A 422 5.32 13.31 2.79
C ALA A 422 4.96 14.17 4.02
N PHE A 423 3.74 14.72 4.09
CA PHE A 423 3.24 15.42 5.26
C PHE A 423 3.20 14.51 6.49
N LEU A 424 2.66 13.30 6.34
CA LEU A 424 2.57 12.34 7.44
C LEU A 424 3.95 11.93 7.95
N GLU A 425 4.91 11.74 7.05
CA GLU A 425 6.30 11.47 7.38
C GLU A 425 6.91 12.56 8.27
N ALA A 426 6.75 13.82 7.90
CA ALA A 426 7.26 14.94 8.68
C ALA A 426 6.49 15.13 10.00
N ASN A 427 5.15 15.11 9.96
CA ASN A 427 4.30 15.30 11.12
C ASN A 427 4.51 14.23 12.19
N ASN A 428 4.60 12.94 11.81
CA ASN A 428 4.84 11.86 12.76
C ASN A 428 6.21 11.99 13.43
N SER A 429 7.24 12.43 12.71
CA SER A 429 8.55 12.68 13.29
C SER A 429 8.52 13.83 14.32
N ILE A 430 7.81 14.91 14.02
CA ILE A 430 7.60 16.03 14.98
C ILE A 430 6.84 15.53 16.21
N ARG A 431 5.76 14.79 16.03
CA ARG A 431 4.96 14.20 17.12
C ARG A 431 5.74 13.18 17.95
N SER A 432 6.76 12.54 17.35
CA SER A 432 7.72 11.66 18.04
C SER A 432 8.84 12.43 18.77
N GLY A 433 8.78 13.75 18.84
CA GLY A 433 9.70 14.60 19.59
C GLY A 433 10.90 15.09 18.78
N ILE A 434 10.94 14.91 17.47
CA ILE A 434 12.01 15.45 16.63
C ILE A 434 11.80 16.94 16.39
N SER A 435 12.51 17.78 17.12
CA SER A 435 12.51 19.23 16.94
C SER A 435 13.48 19.63 15.82
N SER A 436 12.99 19.79 14.59
CA SER A 436 13.79 20.21 13.44
C SER A 436 13.08 21.36 12.70
N PRO A 437 13.73 22.55 12.56
CA PRO A 437 13.15 23.67 11.80
C PRO A 437 12.80 23.28 10.36
N ARG A 438 13.57 22.35 9.75
CA ARG A 438 13.29 21.85 8.39
C ARG A 438 12.02 21.03 8.32
N LEU A 439 11.73 20.20 9.35
CA LEU A 439 10.50 19.41 9.39
C LEU A 439 9.28 20.31 9.61
N PHE A 440 9.38 21.31 10.49
CA PHE A 440 8.30 22.27 10.70
C PHE A 440 7.98 23.04 9.41
N ALA A 441 9.00 23.64 8.77
CA ALA A 441 8.82 24.36 7.51
C ALA A 441 8.29 23.45 6.38
N ALA A 442 8.67 22.17 6.36
CA ALA A 442 8.15 21.23 5.39
C ALA A 442 6.68 20.88 5.67
N CYS A 443 6.28 20.67 6.92
CA CYS A 443 4.88 20.44 7.29
C CYS A 443 3.98 21.60 6.87
N GLU A 444 4.38 22.83 7.18
CA GLU A 444 3.64 24.04 6.82
C GLU A 444 3.48 24.14 5.29
N ARG A 445 4.59 24.04 4.55
CA ARG A 445 4.56 24.10 3.08
C ARG A 445 3.68 23.00 2.49
N LEU A 446 3.79 21.75 2.97
CA LEU A 446 2.98 20.64 2.46
C LEU A 446 1.51 20.84 2.78
N ARG A 447 1.19 21.39 3.94
CA ARG A 447 -0.18 21.75 4.31
C ARG A 447 -0.75 22.82 3.36
N ASP A 448 0.02 23.88 3.09
CA ASP A 448 -0.39 24.94 2.16
C ASP A 448 -0.60 24.39 0.75
N GLU A 449 0.32 23.55 0.25
CA GLU A 449 0.16 22.91 -1.06
C GLU A 449 -1.09 22.00 -1.11
N LEU A 450 -1.38 21.24 -0.07
CA LEU A 450 -2.52 20.32 0.00
C LEU A 450 -3.87 21.02 0.12
N THR A 451 -3.91 22.23 0.71
CA THR A 451 -5.14 23.03 0.85
C THR A 451 -5.40 23.97 -0.33
N ASP A 452 -4.54 23.99 -1.35
CA ASP A 452 -4.75 24.75 -2.56
C ASP A 452 -5.90 24.15 -3.41
N ARG A 453 -7.10 24.67 -3.23
CA ARG A 453 -8.32 24.26 -3.94
C ARG A 453 -8.30 24.49 -5.45
N LYS A 454 -7.36 25.28 -5.98
CA LYS A 454 -7.15 25.42 -7.43
C LYS A 454 -6.44 24.20 -7.99
N ARG A 455 -5.72 23.47 -7.15
CA ARG A 455 -4.92 22.32 -7.53
C ARG A 455 -5.62 21.00 -7.26
N PHE A 456 -6.24 20.86 -6.09
CA PHE A 456 -6.85 19.62 -5.66
C PHE A 456 -8.36 19.73 -5.53
N PRO A 457 -9.12 18.71 -5.97
CA PRO A 457 -10.57 18.71 -5.90
C PRO A 457 -11.06 18.71 -4.44
N ALA A 458 -12.15 19.47 -4.20
CA ALA A 458 -12.76 19.59 -2.90
C ALA A 458 -13.31 18.24 -2.38
N GLU A 459 -13.68 17.35 -3.28
CA GLU A 459 -14.21 16.00 -3.04
C GLU A 459 -13.23 15.09 -2.29
N LEU A 460 -11.94 15.43 -2.29
CA LEU A 460 -10.93 14.70 -1.50
C LEU A 460 -11.00 15.04 -0.01
N HIS A 461 -11.71 16.12 0.39
CA HIS A 461 -11.87 16.55 1.78
C HIS A 461 -10.55 16.67 2.57
N ILE A 462 -9.46 17.05 1.90
CA ILE A 462 -8.11 17.11 2.49
C ILE A 462 -8.05 18.13 3.61
N ASP A 463 -8.73 19.28 3.47
CA ASP A 463 -8.77 20.32 4.52
C ASP A 463 -9.29 19.74 5.85
N SER A 464 -10.41 19.00 5.82
CA SER A 464 -10.99 18.38 7.01
C SER A 464 -10.08 17.30 7.59
N LEU A 465 -9.41 16.54 6.72
CA LEU A 465 -8.49 15.50 7.12
C LEU A 465 -7.23 16.09 7.79
N LEU A 466 -6.68 17.18 7.26
CA LEU A 466 -5.52 17.86 7.84
C LEU A 466 -5.84 18.51 9.19
N ALA A 467 -7.08 18.99 9.40
CA ALA A 467 -7.52 19.51 10.69
C ALA A 467 -7.49 18.44 11.82
N ASP A 468 -7.66 17.17 11.49
CA ASP A 468 -7.53 16.07 12.46
C ASP A 468 -6.09 15.91 12.99
N PHE A 469 -5.08 16.49 12.32
CA PHE A 469 -3.66 16.42 12.73
C PHE A 469 -3.22 17.60 13.61
N ASP A 470 -4.07 18.58 13.85
CA ASP A 470 -3.82 19.73 14.74
C ASP A 470 -3.95 19.38 16.27
#